data_fb8f30a17bf23f8f247b31741b7f083a
#
_entry.id   fb8f30a17bf23f8f247b31741b7f083a
#
_cell.length_a   1.000
_cell.length_b   1.000
_cell.length_c   1.000
_cell.angle_alpha   90.00
_cell.angle_beta   90.00
_cell.angle_gamma   90.00
#
_symmetry.space_group_name_H-M   'P 1'
#
loop_
_entity.id
_entity.type
_entity.pdbx_description
1 polymer ?
#
loop_
_entity_poly.entity_id
_entity_poly.type
_entity_poly.pdbx_seq_one_letter_code
_entity_poly.pdbx_strand_id
1 'polypeptide(L)'
;VSYYDYYQPEAYIASSDTYIEKTADINQEIDRLRHSATCSLNERKDVIIVASVSCIYALGSPEEYMRMSISLRKGAVFPREELIKRLVDIQYQRNDYEFSRGIFRVRGDIVEIFPMNAYDRAVRVEYFDDEIESLSEVNAVTGIPAAALAHAVIFPATHYATGKEKIESALEQIEQDMKNRVDELKAQNKLVEAQRLEQRTLYDMEMMREIGYCSGIENYSRYFDGRKPGQPPFTLLDFMGNDFLTIIDESHVTIPQIRAMYRGDLARKTELVDYGFRIPSAFDNRPLKFEEFEERIKQLVCVSATPAEYELARAANIAEQIIRPTGLLDPEIYIRPVKGQIDDLISEVNKNAAKGYRTLVTTLTKRMAEMLTEHLDSIGIRVRYMHSDIDTMERMEIIRDLRLGEFDVLVGINLLREGLDLPEVGLVAILDADKEGFLRSSTSLIQTVG
;
A
#
# COMPACT_ATOMS: atom_id res chain seq x y z
N VAL A 1 5.85 -2.32 -5.15
CA VAL A 1 4.37 -2.30 -5.08
C VAL A 1 3.93 -1.73 -3.75
N SER A 2 3.19 -0.64 -3.75
CA SER A 2 2.43 -0.11 -2.61
C SER A 2 0.94 -0.29 -2.90
N TYR A 3 0.08 -0.16 -1.85
CA TYR A 3 -1.36 -0.27 -2.11
C TYR A 3 -2.00 1.09 -2.37
N TYR A 4 -1.46 2.16 -1.81
CA TYR A 4 -2.01 3.52 -1.92
C TYR A 4 -0.90 4.56 -1.79
N ASP A 5 -1.06 5.72 -2.42
CA ASP A 5 -0.27 6.93 -2.11
C ASP A 5 -0.75 7.55 -0.81
N TYR A 6 -2.07 7.70 -0.70
CA TYR A 6 -2.75 8.13 0.50
C TYR A 6 -3.88 7.15 0.83
N TYR A 7 -3.96 6.74 2.07
CA TYR A 7 -5.01 5.84 2.55
C TYR A 7 -5.56 6.29 3.88
N GLN A 8 -6.79 6.78 3.87
CA GLN A 8 -7.62 6.98 5.05
C GLN A 8 -8.55 5.79 5.17
N PRO A 9 -8.33 4.85 6.08
CA PRO A 9 -9.26 3.75 6.26
C PRO A 9 -10.60 4.23 6.80
N GLU A 10 -11.67 3.54 6.41
CA GLU A 10 -12.98 3.72 7.03
C GLU A 10 -12.87 3.53 8.54
N ALA A 11 -13.37 4.47 9.32
CA ALA A 11 -13.32 4.41 10.78
C ALA A 11 -14.55 5.08 11.41
N TYR A 12 -14.85 4.70 12.65
CA TYR A 12 -15.83 5.38 13.48
C TYR A 12 -15.23 5.74 14.82
N ILE A 13 -15.43 6.97 15.24
CA ILE A 13 -14.96 7.50 16.52
C ILE A 13 -16.17 7.70 17.42
N ALA A 14 -16.42 6.73 18.30
CA ALA A 14 -17.61 6.72 19.17
C ALA A 14 -17.68 7.94 20.11
N SER A 15 -16.52 8.45 20.58
CA SER A 15 -16.48 9.59 21.52
C SER A 15 -16.96 10.91 20.91
N SER A 16 -16.86 11.07 19.59
CA SER A 16 -17.30 12.28 18.86
C SER A 16 -18.44 12.02 17.89
N ASP A 17 -18.99 10.79 17.84
CA ASP A 17 -20.00 10.34 16.88
C ASP A 17 -19.59 10.70 15.43
N THR A 18 -18.32 10.46 15.11
CA THR A 18 -17.77 10.85 13.82
C THR A 18 -17.47 9.62 12.97
N TYR A 19 -18.16 9.51 11.84
CA TYR A 19 -17.86 8.52 10.81
C TYR A 19 -16.86 9.11 9.80
N ILE A 20 -15.77 8.41 9.59
CA ILE A 20 -14.73 8.74 8.60
C ILE A 20 -14.92 7.79 7.43
N GLU A 21 -15.28 8.34 6.29
CA GLU A 21 -15.40 7.57 5.07
C GLU A 21 -14.01 7.15 4.56
N LYS A 22 -13.94 5.95 3.97
CA LYS A 22 -12.72 5.49 3.31
C LYS A 22 -12.38 6.44 2.17
N THR A 23 -11.22 7.06 2.26
CA THR A 23 -10.63 7.83 1.16
C THR A 23 -9.35 7.12 0.73
N ALA A 24 -9.28 6.75 -0.53
CA ALA A 24 -8.09 6.16 -1.12
C ALA A 24 -7.82 6.91 -2.42
N ASP A 25 -6.74 7.69 -2.44
CA ASP A 25 -6.18 8.18 -3.69
C ASP A 25 -5.41 7.02 -4.31
N ILE A 26 -6.05 6.37 -5.26
CA ILE A 26 -5.41 5.34 -6.08
C ILE A 26 -4.72 6.09 -7.22
N ASN A 27 -3.44 6.31 -7.08
CA ASN A 27 -2.60 6.70 -8.21
C ASN A 27 -2.71 5.59 -9.27
N GLN A 28 -3.09 5.96 -10.47
CA GLN A 28 -3.22 5.02 -11.60
C GLN A 28 -1.94 4.22 -11.85
N GLU A 29 -0.78 4.76 -11.51
CA GLU A 29 0.50 4.07 -11.65
C GLU A 29 0.68 2.99 -10.57
N ILE A 30 0.30 3.25 -9.33
CA ILE A 30 0.33 2.26 -8.24
C ILE A 30 -0.61 1.10 -8.56
N ASP A 31 -1.81 1.39 -9.05
CA ASP A 31 -2.77 0.35 -9.42
C ASP A 31 -2.26 -0.51 -10.58
N ARG A 32 -1.67 0.13 -11.60
CA ARG A 32 -0.97 -0.57 -12.68
C ARG A 32 0.13 -1.49 -12.17
N LEU A 33 0.96 -1.01 -11.24
CA LEU A 33 2.06 -1.80 -10.66
C LEU A 33 1.56 -2.98 -9.83
N ARG A 34 0.42 -2.83 -9.13
CA ARG A 34 -0.23 -3.93 -8.40
C ARG A 34 -0.69 -5.03 -9.35
N HIS A 35 -1.41 -4.65 -10.41
CA HIS A 35 -1.84 -5.59 -11.44
C HIS A 35 -0.65 -6.20 -12.19
N SER A 36 0.38 -5.40 -12.51
CA SER A 36 1.59 -5.90 -13.14
C SER A 36 2.29 -6.96 -12.28
N ALA A 37 2.35 -6.77 -10.96
CA ALA A 37 2.94 -7.75 -10.05
C ALA A 37 2.17 -9.08 -10.08
N THR A 38 0.85 -9.05 -9.89
CA THR A 38 0.02 -10.27 -9.90
C THR A 38 0.00 -10.96 -11.26
N CYS A 39 -0.08 -10.22 -12.37
CA CYS A 39 0.01 -10.78 -13.72
C CYS A 39 1.36 -11.46 -13.95
N SER A 40 2.47 -10.77 -13.61
CA SER A 40 3.82 -11.32 -13.79
C SER A 40 4.04 -12.60 -12.98
N LEU A 41 3.54 -12.66 -11.75
CA LEU A 41 3.64 -13.86 -10.90
C LEU A 41 2.84 -15.05 -11.46
N ASN A 42 1.77 -14.79 -12.20
CA ASN A 42 0.99 -15.84 -12.86
C ASN A 42 1.61 -16.30 -14.19
N GLU A 43 2.30 -15.41 -14.91
CA GLU A 43 2.85 -15.70 -16.24
C GLU A 43 4.29 -16.16 -16.22
N ARG A 44 5.07 -15.78 -15.19
CA ARG A 44 6.53 -15.96 -15.14
C ARG A 44 6.97 -16.55 -13.81
N LYS A 45 8.16 -17.16 -13.81
CA LYS A 45 8.83 -17.68 -12.61
C LYS A 45 10.06 -16.90 -12.19
N ASP A 46 10.58 -16.05 -13.07
CA ASP A 46 11.76 -15.21 -12.90
C ASP A 46 11.35 -13.78 -12.48
N VAL A 47 10.57 -13.65 -11.41
CA VAL A 47 9.98 -12.37 -10.97
C VAL A 47 10.56 -11.93 -9.63
N ILE A 48 10.92 -10.67 -9.55
CA ILE A 48 11.31 -9.99 -8.30
C ILE A 48 10.23 -8.94 -8.00
N ILE A 49 9.64 -9.02 -6.82
CA ILE A 49 8.66 -8.05 -6.34
C ILE A 49 9.28 -7.20 -5.23
N VAL A 50 9.29 -5.89 -5.41
CA VAL A 50 9.59 -4.94 -4.35
C VAL A 50 8.27 -4.36 -3.86
N ALA A 51 7.95 -4.58 -2.59
CA ALA A 51 6.66 -4.19 -2.02
C ALA A 51 6.83 -3.56 -0.64
N SER A 52 5.91 -2.67 -0.28
CA SER A 52 5.78 -2.19 1.10
C SER A 52 5.13 -3.26 1.99
N VAL A 53 5.11 -3.06 3.29
CA VAL A 53 4.44 -3.95 4.25
C VAL A 53 2.94 -4.13 3.97
N SER A 54 2.33 -3.27 3.15
CA SER A 54 0.95 -3.43 2.70
C SER A 54 0.70 -4.72 1.91
N CYS A 55 1.73 -5.39 1.44
CA CYS A 55 1.64 -6.69 0.74
C CYS A 55 1.02 -7.82 1.59
N ILE A 56 0.95 -7.66 2.92
CA ILE A 56 0.28 -8.62 3.83
C ILE A 56 -1.22 -8.34 4.00
N TYR A 57 -1.76 -7.28 3.41
CA TYR A 57 -3.21 -7.04 3.36
C TYR A 57 -3.90 -7.94 2.34
N ALA A 58 -5.21 -8.10 2.56
CA ALA A 58 -6.06 -8.92 1.72
C ALA A 58 -6.02 -8.50 0.24
N LEU A 59 -5.87 -9.49 -0.61
CA LEU A 59 -6.15 -9.48 -2.05
C LEU A 59 -7.20 -10.55 -2.37
N GLY A 60 -7.69 -10.57 -3.59
CA GLY A 60 -8.53 -11.66 -4.08
C GLY A 60 -7.76 -12.98 -4.19
N SER A 61 -8.50 -14.09 -4.34
CA SER A 61 -7.93 -15.42 -4.52
C SER A 61 -7.09 -15.51 -5.81
N PRO A 62 -5.83 -15.98 -5.75
CA PRO A 62 -5.02 -16.25 -6.94
C PRO A 62 -5.70 -17.19 -7.93
N GLU A 63 -6.37 -18.25 -7.43
CA GLU A 63 -7.07 -19.22 -8.27
C GLU A 63 -8.23 -18.60 -9.02
N GLU A 64 -9.04 -17.75 -8.34
CA GLU A 64 -10.16 -17.05 -8.99
C GLU A 64 -9.65 -16.03 -10.01
N TYR A 65 -8.60 -15.29 -9.66
CA TYR A 65 -7.98 -14.32 -10.55
C TYR A 65 -7.51 -14.96 -11.87
N MET A 66 -6.89 -16.15 -11.79
CA MET A 66 -6.50 -16.94 -12.95
C MET A 66 -7.70 -17.51 -13.70
N ARG A 67 -8.66 -18.10 -12.98
CA ARG A 67 -9.86 -18.69 -13.58
C ARG A 67 -10.67 -17.70 -14.39
N MET A 68 -10.72 -16.45 -13.94
CA MET A 68 -11.45 -15.37 -14.60
C MET A 68 -10.67 -14.78 -15.79
N SER A 69 -9.39 -15.04 -15.95
CA SER A 69 -8.61 -14.53 -17.08
C SER A 69 -9.13 -15.03 -18.43
N ILE A 70 -8.94 -14.23 -19.47
CA ILE A 70 -9.37 -14.55 -20.85
C ILE A 70 -8.13 -14.86 -21.67
N SER A 71 -8.03 -16.09 -22.17
CA SER A 71 -6.96 -16.52 -23.07
C SER A 71 -7.41 -16.34 -24.52
N LEU A 72 -6.71 -15.51 -25.28
CA LEU A 72 -6.97 -15.23 -26.69
C LEU A 72 -5.87 -15.82 -27.54
N ARG A 73 -6.21 -16.53 -28.61
CA ARG A 73 -5.24 -17.12 -29.53
C ARG A 73 -5.62 -16.81 -30.96
N LYS A 74 -4.64 -16.44 -31.78
CA LYS A 74 -4.82 -16.27 -33.21
C LYS A 74 -5.30 -17.59 -33.84
N GLY A 75 -6.31 -17.53 -34.71
CA GLY A 75 -6.92 -18.68 -35.37
C GLY A 75 -7.90 -19.47 -34.52
N ALA A 76 -8.19 -19.03 -33.28
CA ALA A 76 -9.18 -19.68 -32.44
C ALA A 76 -10.59 -19.16 -32.76
N VAL A 77 -11.56 -20.07 -32.75
CA VAL A 77 -12.99 -19.70 -32.78
C VAL A 77 -13.38 -19.24 -31.39
N PHE A 78 -13.65 -17.95 -31.30
CA PHE A 78 -14.05 -17.29 -30.04
C PHE A 78 -14.94 -16.10 -30.40
N PRO A 79 -16.29 -16.25 -30.35
CA PRO A 79 -17.20 -15.23 -30.82
C PRO A 79 -16.98 -13.85 -30.16
N ARG A 80 -17.01 -12.80 -30.96
CA ARG A 80 -16.81 -11.41 -30.50
C ARG A 80 -17.75 -11.04 -29.35
N GLU A 81 -19.01 -11.42 -29.43
CA GLU A 81 -20.01 -11.13 -28.39
C GLU A 81 -19.69 -11.85 -27.08
N GLU A 82 -19.11 -13.04 -27.14
CA GLU A 82 -18.64 -13.77 -25.96
C GLU A 82 -17.45 -13.05 -25.32
N LEU A 83 -16.51 -12.55 -26.14
CA LEU A 83 -15.38 -11.75 -25.62
C LEU A 83 -15.89 -10.51 -24.89
N ILE A 84 -16.81 -9.75 -25.51
CA ILE A 84 -17.41 -8.56 -24.93
C ILE A 84 -18.07 -8.88 -23.57
N LYS A 85 -18.88 -9.94 -23.53
CA LYS A 85 -19.53 -10.38 -22.30
C LYS A 85 -18.51 -10.74 -21.22
N ARG A 86 -17.49 -11.52 -21.55
CA ARG A 86 -16.44 -11.92 -20.62
C ARG A 86 -15.61 -10.73 -20.12
N LEU A 87 -15.35 -9.72 -20.98
CA LEU A 87 -14.66 -8.49 -20.54
C LEU A 87 -15.48 -7.74 -19.49
N VAL A 88 -16.80 -7.64 -19.66
CA VAL A 88 -17.69 -7.05 -18.64
C VAL A 88 -17.68 -7.88 -17.35
N ASP A 89 -17.75 -9.20 -17.46
CA ASP A 89 -17.73 -10.11 -16.30
C ASP A 89 -16.42 -9.99 -15.47
N ILE A 90 -15.28 -9.66 -16.12
CA ILE A 90 -14.00 -9.40 -15.45
C ILE A 90 -13.78 -7.90 -15.14
N GLN A 91 -14.87 -7.11 -15.12
CA GLN A 91 -14.93 -5.71 -14.69
C GLN A 91 -14.23 -4.71 -15.63
N TYR A 92 -14.01 -5.04 -16.91
CA TYR A 92 -13.68 -4.03 -17.92
C TYR A 92 -14.92 -3.23 -18.30
N GLN A 93 -14.74 -1.94 -18.51
CA GLN A 93 -15.80 -1.05 -18.95
C GLN A 93 -15.69 -0.78 -20.45
N ARG A 94 -16.84 -0.74 -21.14
CA ARG A 94 -16.87 -0.31 -22.53
C ARG A 94 -16.92 1.21 -22.62
N ASN A 95 -15.93 1.79 -23.29
CA ASN A 95 -15.95 3.20 -23.65
C ASN A 95 -15.25 3.39 -25.00
N ASP A 96 -16.02 3.79 -26.00
CA ASP A 96 -15.52 3.94 -27.38
C ASP A 96 -14.83 5.31 -27.60
N TYR A 97 -14.91 6.23 -26.65
CA TYR A 97 -14.37 7.60 -26.71
C TYR A 97 -13.12 7.77 -25.86
N GLU A 98 -13.20 7.47 -24.60
CA GLU A 98 -12.09 7.57 -23.66
C GLU A 98 -11.48 6.18 -23.44
N PHE A 99 -10.22 6.01 -23.87
CA PHE A 99 -9.53 4.73 -23.83
C PHE A 99 -8.38 4.76 -22.84
N SER A 100 -8.65 4.25 -21.67
CA SER A 100 -7.71 4.15 -20.55
C SER A 100 -7.64 2.71 -20.01
N ARG A 101 -6.77 2.44 -19.05
CA ARG A 101 -6.65 1.10 -18.44
C ARG A 101 -7.98 0.62 -17.88
N GLY A 102 -8.28 -0.67 -18.05
CA GLY A 102 -9.55 -1.28 -17.65
C GLY A 102 -10.72 -0.97 -18.60
N ILE A 103 -10.44 -0.35 -19.73
CA ILE A 103 -11.44 -0.03 -20.77
C ILE A 103 -11.19 -0.88 -22.00
N PHE A 104 -12.29 -1.30 -22.64
CA PHE A 104 -12.27 -1.84 -23.99
C PHE A 104 -13.19 -1.02 -24.90
N ARG A 105 -12.89 -1.02 -26.19
CA ARG A 105 -13.70 -0.38 -27.22
C ARG A 105 -13.93 -1.34 -28.40
N VAL A 106 -15.05 -1.14 -29.09
CA VAL A 106 -15.46 -1.99 -30.19
C VAL A 106 -15.74 -1.13 -31.43
N ARG A 107 -15.07 -1.43 -32.53
CA ARG A 107 -15.22 -0.74 -33.81
C ARG A 107 -15.34 -1.75 -34.95
N GLY A 108 -16.57 -2.04 -35.39
CA GLY A 108 -16.80 -3.11 -36.38
C GLY A 108 -16.36 -4.46 -35.85
N ASP A 109 -15.47 -5.12 -36.56
CA ASP A 109 -14.94 -6.43 -36.21
C ASP A 109 -13.65 -6.36 -35.36
N ILE A 110 -13.36 -5.17 -34.80
CA ILE A 110 -12.18 -4.94 -33.98
C ILE A 110 -12.59 -4.69 -32.54
N VAL A 111 -11.97 -5.42 -31.62
CA VAL A 111 -12.04 -5.18 -30.18
C VAL A 111 -10.65 -4.77 -29.68
N GLU A 112 -10.55 -3.61 -29.07
CA GLU A 112 -9.31 -3.14 -28.44
C GLU A 112 -9.51 -3.12 -26.94
N ILE A 113 -8.54 -3.68 -26.21
CA ILE A 113 -8.58 -3.87 -24.77
C ILE A 113 -7.32 -3.20 -24.18
N PHE A 114 -7.50 -2.30 -23.21
CA PHE A 114 -6.36 -1.72 -22.50
C PHE A 114 -6.20 -2.41 -21.14
N PRO A 115 -5.26 -3.37 -21.01
CA PRO A 115 -5.08 -4.14 -19.78
C PRO A 115 -4.66 -3.27 -18.60
N MET A 116 -5.10 -3.65 -17.38
CA MET A 116 -4.78 -2.93 -16.15
C MET A 116 -3.27 -2.86 -15.84
N ASN A 117 -2.53 -3.91 -16.19
CA ASN A 117 -1.09 -4.02 -15.98
C ASN A 117 -0.25 -3.32 -17.06
N ALA A 118 -0.86 -2.88 -18.17
CA ALA A 118 -0.12 -2.30 -19.28
C ALA A 118 0.26 -0.83 -19.04
N TYR A 119 1.42 -0.41 -19.57
CA TYR A 119 1.88 0.98 -19.49
C TYR A 119 1.22 1.85 -20.57
N ASP A 120 1.43 1.51 -21.83
CA ASP A 120 0.94 2.25 -23.00
C ASP A 120 0.48 1.33 -24.16
N ARG A 121 0.37 0.03 -23.90
CA ARG A 121 0.03 -1.00 -24.87
C ARG A 121 -1.37 -1.53 -24.64
N ALA A 122 -2.17 -1.53 -25.71
CA ALA A 122 -3.46 -2.19 -25.77
C ALA A 122 -3.37 -3.45 -26.63
N VAL A 123 -4.24 -4.41 -26.37
CA VAL A 123 -4.40 -5.61 -27.18
C VAL A 123 -5.52 -5.37 -28.17
N ARG A 124 -5.21 -5.48 -29.46
CA ARG A 124 -6.19 -5.42 -30.55
C ARG A 124 -6.48 -6.82 -31.04
N VAL A 125 -7.77 -7.15 -31.07
CA VAL A 125 -8.33 -8.41 -31.57
C VAL A 125 -9.13 -8.09 -32.83
N GLU A 126 -8.75 -8.64 -33.96
CA GLU A 126 -9.46 -8.48 -35.22
C GLU A 126 -10.15 -9.80 -35.57
N TYR A 127 -11.41 -9.71 -35.93
CA TYR A 127 -12.27 -10.85 -36.18
C TYR A 127 -12.57 -11.01 -37.66
N PHE A 128 -12.61 -12.26 -38.09
CA PHE A 128 -13.29 -12.65 -39.29
C PHE A 128 -14.38 -13.66 -38.91
N ASP A 129 -15.64 -13.20 -38.96
CA ASP A 129 -16.80 -13.93 -38.40
C ASP A 129 -16.58 -14.21 -36.90
N ASP A 130 -16.56 -15.45 -36.45
CA ASP A 130 -16.35 -15.86 -35.07
C ASP A 130 -14.88 -16.28 -34.78
N GLU A 131 -14.00 -16.17 -35.77
CA GLU A 131 -12.58 -16.53 -35.64
C GLU A 131 -11.71 -15.30 -35.37
N ILE A 132 -10.75 -15.42 -34.47
CA ILE A 132 -9.73 -14.40 -34.22
C ILE A 132 -8.71 -14.45 -35.38
N GLU A 133 -8.87 -13.56 -36.36
CA GLU A 133 -7.99 -13.49 -37.54
C GLU A 133 -6.60 -12.96 -37.16
N SER A 134 -6.56 -11.90 -36.34
CA SER A 134 -5.29 -11.36 -35.88
C SER A 134 -5.34 -10.87 -34.43
N LEU A 135 -4.18 -10.97 -33.77
CA LEU A 135 -3.89 -10.40 -32.46
C LEU A 135 -2.67 -9.51 -32.57
N SER A 136 -2.74 -8.31 -32.02
CA SER A 136 -1.59 -7.39 -32.01
C SER A 136 -1.55 -6.52 -30.76
N GLU A 137 -0.35 -6.15 -30.36
CA GLU A 137 -0.15 -5.01 -29.46
C GLU A 137 -0.18 -3.73 -30.27
N VAL A 138 -0.92 -2.74 -29.76
CA VAL A 138 -1.01 -1.40 -30.36
C VAL A 138 -0.70 -0.36 -29.30
N ASN A 139 -0.15 0.76 -29.69
CA ASN A 139 -0.04 1.89 -28.77
C ASN A 139 -1.45 2.44 -28.45
N ALA A 140 -1.80 2.54 -27.19
CA ALA A 140 -3.16 2.89 -26.74
C ALA A 140 -3.59 4.29 -27.19
N VAL A 141 -2.66 5.22 -27.35
CA VAL A 141 -2.93 6.62 -27.76
C VAL A 141 -2.99 6.76 -29.27
N THR A 142 -1.98 6.24 -29.97
CA THR A 142 -1.87 6.44 -31.45
C THR A 142 -2.54 5.36 -32.27
N GLY A 143 -2.85 4.19 -31.67
CA GLY A 143 -3.38 3.01 -32.36
C GLY A 143 -2.37 2.32 -33.31
N ILE A 144 -1.11 2.73 -33.31
CA ILE A 144 -0.07 2.16 -34.18
C ILE A 144 0.29 0.76 -33.68
N PRO A 145 0.26 -0.26 -34.56
CA PRO A 145 0.70 -1.60 -34.21
C PRO A 145 2.18 -1.61 -33.78
N ALA A 146 2.45 -2.31 -32.68
CA ALA A 146 3.81 -2.45 -32.13
C ALA A 146 4.37 -3.87 -32.35
N ALA A 147 3.53 -4.89 -32.15
CA ALA A 147 3.91 -6.29 -32.32
C ALA A 147 2.70 -7.14 -32.69
N ALA A 148 2.93 -8.17 -33.53
CA ALA A 148 1.93 -9.22 -33.76
C ALA A 148 2.03 -10.26 -32.64
N LEU A 149 0.90 -10.74 -32.14
CA LEU A 149 0.80 -11.72 -31.06
C LEU A 149 0.22 -13.03 -31.59
N ALA A 150 0.76 -14.15 -31.13
CA ALA A 150 0.14 -15.47 -31.34
C ALA A 150 -0.88 -15.77 -30.23
N HIS A 151 -0.67 -15.20 -29.05
CA HIS A 151 -1.47 -15.42 -27.83
C HIS A 151 -1.43 -14.18 -26.94
N ALA A 152 -2.54 -13.89 -26.28
CA ALA A 152 -2.64 -12.86 -25.25
C ALA A 152 -3.52 -13.36 -24.10
N VAL A 153 -3.19 -12.98 -22.87
CA VAL A 153 -4.02 -13.22 -21.69
C VAL A 153 -4.50 -11.88 -21.16
N ILE A 154 -5.80 -11.76 -20.96
CA ILE A 154 -6.40 -10.58 -20.34
C ILE A 154 -6.81 -10.95 -18.93
N PHE A 155 -6.15 -10.35 -17.96
CA PHE A 155 -6.45 -10.54 -16.53
C PHE A 155 -7.59 -9.61 -16.09
N PRO A 156 -8.32 -9.96 -15.01
CA PRO A 156 -9.40 -9.11 -14.48
C PRO A 156 -8.95 -7.68 -14.16
N ALA A 157 -9.86 -6.73 -14.33
CA ALA A 157 -9.63 -5.32 -14.00
C ALA A 157 -9.65 -5.04 -12.49
N THR A 158 -9.98 -6.02 -11.67
CA THR A 158 -9.92 -5.97 -10.21
C THR A 158 -9.43 -7.29 -9.65
N HIS A 159 -8.73 -7.25 -8.51
CA HIS A 159 -8.33 -8.47 -7.80
C HIS A 159 -9.49 -9.22 -7.14
N TYR A 160 -10.66 -8.59 -7.03
CA TYR A 160 -11.89 -9.16 -6.44
C TYR A 160 -12.92 -9.58 -7.50
N ALA A 161 -12.50 -9.79 -8.75
CA ALA A 161 -13.40 -10.31 -9.78
C ALA A 161 -13.92 -11.71 -9.39
N THR A 162 -15.23 -11.88 -9.49
CA THR A 162 -15.92 -13.11 -9.08
C THR A 162 -17.05 -13.43 -10.07
N GLY A 163 -17.20 -14.69 -10.42
CA GLY A 163 -18.24 -15.12 -11.34
C GLY A 163 -19.67 -14.95 -10.76
N LYS A 164 -20.65 -14.69 -11.61
CA LYS A 164 -22.04 -14.40 -11.22
C LYS A 164 -22.66 -15.44 -10.29
N GLU A 165 -22.42 -16.73 -10.52
CA GLU A 165 -22.93 -17.81 -9.67
C GLU A 165 -22.42 -17.73 -8.23
N LYS A 166 -21.14 -17.34 -8.05
CA LYS A 166 -20.57 -17.13 -6.72
C LYS A 166 -21.12 -15.88 -6.05
N ILE A 167 -21.40 -14.83 -6.83
CA ILE A 167 -22.03 -13.60 -6.30
C ILE A 167 -23.38 -13.93 -5.70
N GLU A 168 -24.26 -14.66 -6.40
CA GLU A 168 -25.58 -15.02 -5.88
C GLU A 168 -25.50 -15.86 -4.60
N SER A 169 -24.63 -16.88 -4.59
CA SER A 169 -24.40 -17.68 -3.37
C SER A 169 -23.83 -16.84 -2.21
N ALA A 170 -22.95 -15.87 -2.50
CA ALA A 170 -22.41 -14.97 -1.50
C ALA A 170 -23.49 -14.03 -0.95
N LEU A 171 -24.38 -13.49 -1.81
CA LEU A 171 -25.48 -12.62 -1.41
C LEU A 171 -26.43 -13.31 -0.44
N GLU A 172 -26.77 -14.57 -0.66
CA GLU A 172 -27.60 -15.36 0.27
C GLU A 172 -26.94 -15.46 1.67
N GLN A 173 -25.64 -15.72 1.73
CA GLN A 173 -24.90 -15.82 2.98
C GLN A 173 -24.77 -14.45 3.67
N ILE A 174 -24.51 -13.38 2.90
CA ILE A 174 -24.44 -11.99 3.39
C ILE A 174 -25.78 -11.59 4.02
N GLU A 175 -26.87 -11.90 3.34
CA GLU A 175 -28.23 -11.60 3.84
C GLU A 175 -28.51 -12.33 5.16
N GLN A 176 -28.12 -13.59 5.25
CA GLN A 176 -28.32 -14.37 6.49
C GLN A 176 -27.49 -13.82 7.65
N ASP A 177 -26.20 -13.53 7.41
CA ASP A 177 -25.32 -12.95 8.42
C ASP A 177 -25.75 -11.54 8.85
N MET A 178 -26.26 -10.74 7.90
CA MET A 178 -26.85 -9.44 8.18
C MET A 178 -28.07 -9.59 9.09
N LYS A 179 -29.04 -10.47 8.77
CA LYS A 179 -30.24 -10.69 9.58
C LYS A 179 -29.88 -11.11 11.00
N ASN A 180 -28.97 -12.07 11.13
CA ASN A 180 -28.48 -12.53 12.43
C ASN A 180 -27.90 -11.37 13.24
N ARG A 181 -27.06 -10.53 12.63
CA ARG A 181 -26.44 -9.39 13.34
C ARG A 181 -27.45 -8.29 13.68
N VAL A 182 -28.40 -8.02 12.80
CA VAL A 182 -29.51 -7.09 13.07
C VAL A 182 -30.33 -7.54 14.29
N ASP A 183 -30.66 -8.83 14.38
CA ASP A 183 -31.40 -9.39 15.51
C ASP A 183 -30.60 -9.31 16.81
N GLU A 184 -29.29 -9.57 16.79
CA GLU A 184 -28.39 -9.37 17.92
C GLU A 184 -28.38 -7.91 18.40
N LEU A 185 -28.27 -6.95 17.48
CA LEU A 185 -28.27 -5.51 17.81
C LEU A 185 -29.62 -5.07 18.40
N LYS A 186 -30.73 -5.55 17.83
CA LYS A 186 -32.08 -5.29 18.39
C LYS A 186 -32.23 -5.87 19.79
N ALA A 187 -31.73 -7.08 20.04
CA ALA A 187 -31.75 -7.71 21.37
C ALA A 187 -30.93 -6.92 22.40
N GLN A 188 -29.89 -6.20 21.97
CA GLN A 188 -29.08 -5.30 22.78
C GLN A 188 -29.67 -3.88 22.90
N ASN A 189 -30.86 -3.65 22.35
CA ASN A 189 -31.54 -2.33 22.28
C ASN A 189 -30.76 -1.27 21.48
N LYS A 190 -29.89 -1.70 20.54
CA LYS A 190 -29.14 -0.87 19.57
C LYS A 190 -29.94 -0.72 18.27
N LEU A 191 -31.05 0.01 18.33
CA LEU A 191 -32.01 0.07 17.21
C LEU A 191 -31.48 0.89 16.03
N VAL A 192 -30.72 1.96 16.30
CA VAL A 192 -30.12 2.83 15.26
C VAL A 192 -29.03 2.06 14.51
N GLU A 193 -28.17 1.36 15.22
CA GLU A 193 -27.11 0.54 14.65
C GLU A 193 -27.70 -0.61 13.82
N ALA A 194 -28.78 -1.24 14.30
CA ALA A 194 -29.47 -2.29 13.57
C ALA A 194 -30.05 -1.78 12.24
N GLN A 195 -30.73 -0.63 12.25
CA GLN A 195 -31.29 -0.01 11.05
C GLN A 195 -30.19 0.42 10.07
N ARG A 196 -29.13 1.03 10.55
CA ARG A 196 -27.98 1.45 9.75
C ARG A 196 -27.34 0.26 9.02
N LEU A 197 -27.08 -0.81 9.76
CA LEU A 197 -26.50 -2.04 9.23
C LEU A 197 -27.36 -2.65 8.12
N GLU A 198 -28.67 -2.78 8.38
CA GLU A 198 -29.63 -3.34 7.44
C GLU A 198 -29.67 -2.53 6.14
N GLN A 199 -29.86 -1.21 6.24
CA GLN A 199 -29.93 -0.32 5.07
C GLN A 199 -28.66 -0.36 4.24
N ARG A 200 -27.50 -0.26 4.88
CA ARG A 200 -26.21 -0.28 4.18
C ARG A 200 -25.95 -1.60 3.49
N THR A 201 -26.16 -2.70 4.21
CA THR A 201 -25.88 -4.03 3.64
C THR A 201 -26.82 -4.35 2.48
N LEU A 202 -28.11 -3.99 2.58
CA LEU A 202 -29.05 -4.17 1.47
C LEU A 202 -28.64 -3.35 0.24
N TYR A 203 -28.20 -2.12 0.42
CA TYR A 203 -27.69 -1.29 -0.68
C TYR A 203 -26.44 -1.90 -1.31
N ASP A 204 -25.48 -2.34 -0.51
CA ASP A 204 -24.26 -3.00 -1.00
C ASP A 204 -24.62 -4.28 -1.79
N MET A 205 -25.60 -5.06 -1.33
CA MET A 205 -26.10 -6.27 -2.01
C MET A 205 -26.76 -5.95 -3.35
N GLU A 206 -27.56 -4.89 -3.42
CA GLU A 206 -28.20 -4.45 -4.66
C GLU A 206 -27.12 -4.04 -5.69
N MET A 207 -26.14 -3.26 -5.29
CA MET A 207 -25.03 -2.87 -6.15
C MET A 207 -24.23 -4.09 -6.66
N MET A 208 -23.94 -5.05 -5.79
CA MET A 208 -23.25 -6.29 -6.19
C MET A 208 -24.09 -7.12 -7.18
N ARG A 209 -25.41 -7.15 -7.05
CA ARG A 209 -26.29 -7.87 -7.98
C ARG A 209 -26.36 -7.22 -9.35
N GLU A 210 -26.49 -5.88 -9.38
CA GLU A 210 -26.70 -5.13 -10.63
C GLU A 210 -25.40 -4.95 -11.44
N ILE A 211 -24.30 -4.57 -10.78
CA ILE A 211 -23.04 -4.23 -11.45
C ILE A 211 -21.87 -5.13 -11.07
N GLY A 212 -22.08 -6.12 -10.19
CA GLY A 212 -21.02 -7.03 -9.71
C GLY A 212 -20.01 -6.42 -8.75
N TYR A 213 -20.25 -5.20 -8.25
CA TYR A 213 -19.34 -4.46 -7.39
C TYR A 213 -20.09 -3.52 -6.44
N CYS A 214 -19.52 -3.27 -5.24
CA CYS A 214 -19.93 -2.21 -4.34
C CYS A 214 -18.74 -1.52 -3.67
N SER A 215 -18.92 -0.31 -3.16
CA SER A 215 -17.88 0.38 -2.38
C SER A 215 -17.61 -0.39 -1.09
N GLY A 216 -16.34 -0.82 -0.90
CA GLY A 216 -15.96 -1.64 0.24
C GLY A 216 -16.26 -3.14 0.06
N ILE A 217 -16.35 -3.63 -1.19
CA ILE A 217 -16.58 -5.05 -1.52
C ILE A 217 -15.58 -5.99 -0.82
N GLU A 218 -14.39 -5.50 -0.52
CA GLU A 218 -13.38 -6.25 0.23
C GLU A 218 -13.85 -6.72 1.62
N ASN A 219 -14.80 -6.01 2.24
CA ASN A 219 -15.39 -6.41 3.53
C ASN A 219 -16.26 -7.68 3.42
N TYR A 220 -16.62 -8.05 2.20
CA TYR A 220 -17.38 -9.24 1.85
C TYR A 220 -16.51 -10.34 1.22
N SER A 221 -15.19 -10.15 1.10
CA SER A 221 -14.26 -11.05 0.38
C SER A 221 -14.36 -12.50 0.84
N ARG A 222 -14.59 -12.75 2.14
CA ARG A 222 -14.74 -14.09 2.71
C ARG A 222 -15.78 -14.93 1.98
N TYR A 223 -16.92 -14.35 1.60
CA TYR A 223 -18.00 -15.08 0.94
C TYR A 223 -17.62 -15.45 -0.51
N PHE A 224 -16.88 -14.56 -1.19
CA PHE A 224 -16.43 -14.82 -2.56
C PHE A 224 -15.30 -15.85 -2.63
N ASP A 225 -14.43 -15.85 -1.63
CA ASP A 225 -13.30 -16.77 -1.53
C ASP A 225 -13.69 -18.15 -0.93
N GLY A 226 -14.90 -18.28 -0.38
CA GLY A 226 -15.36 -19.49 0.31
C GLY A 226 -14.63 -19.78 1.62
N ARG A 227 -13.98 -18.76 2.22
CA ARG A 227 -13.29 -18.89 3.51
C ARG A 227 -14.26 -18.93 4.68
N LYS A 228 -13.89 -19.71 5.71
CA LYS A 228 -14.61 -19.70 6.98
C LYS A 228 -14.25 -18.45 7.81
N PRO A 229 -15.14 -18.01 8.72
CA PRO A 229 -14.82 -16.93 9.66
C PRO A 229 -13.47 -17.15 10.36
N GLY A 230 -12.65 -16.09 10.42
CA GLY A 230 -11.33 -16.10 11.06
C GLY A 230 -10.18 -16.71 10.23
N GLN A 231 -10.45 -17.35 9.10
CA GLN A 231 -9.39 -17.83 8.22
C GLN A 231 -8.59 -16.66 7.63
N PRO A 232 -7.25 -16.84 7.43
CA PRO A 232 -6.41 -15.80 6.84
C PRO A 232 -6.87 -15.43 5.43
N PRO A 233 -6.81 -14.16 5.04
CA PRO A 233 -7.07 -13.74 3.67
C PRO A 233 -5.95 -14.18 2.74
N PHE A 234 -6.25 -14.25 1.45
CA PHE A 234 -5.23 -14.28 0.42
C PHE A 234 -4.53 -12.92 0.34
N THR A 235 -3.23 -12.95 0.08
CA THR A 235 -2.37 -11.76 0.01
C THR A 235 -1.46 -11.85 -1.21
N LEU A 236 -0.62 -10.85 -1.43
CA LEU A 236 0.38 -10.91 -2.50
C LEU A 236 1.34 -12.11 -2.33
N LEU A 237 1.60 -12.53 -1.10
CA LEU A 237 2.46 -13.69 -0.82
C LEU A 237 1.87 -15.00 -1.37
N ASP A 238 0.54 -15.11 -1.39
CA ASP A 238 -0.13 -16.30 -1.90
C ASP A 238 -0.03 -16.41 -3.45
N PHE A 239 0.19 -15.28 -4.16
CA PHE A 239 0.49 -15.27 -5.60
C PHE A 239 1.92 -15.73 -5.92
N MET A 240 2.85 -15.65 -4.96
CA MET A 240 4.24 -16.09 -5.16
C MET A 240 4.41 -17.61 -5.07
N GLY A 241 3.39 -18.33 -4.65
CA GLY A 241 3.44 -19.78 -4.48
C GLY A 241 4.23 -20.22 -3.23
N ASN A 242 4.91 -21.37 -3.32
CA ASN A 242 5.55 -21.99 -2.16
C ASN A 242 7.07 -21.94 -2.12
N ASP A 243 7.71 -21.46 -3.19
CA ASP A 243 9.16 -21.46 -3.33
C ASP A 243 9.66 -20.06 -3.75
N PHE A 244 9.81 -19.19 -2.76
CA PHE A 244 10.34 -17.85 -2.95
C PHE A 244 11.21 -17.42 -1.77
N LEU A 245 12.16 -16.56 -2.05
CA LEU A 245 13.00 -15.90 -1.05
C LEU A 245 12.36 -14.56 -0.65
N THR A 246 12.18 -14.38 0.65
CA THR A 246 11.76 -13.09 1.22
C THR A 246 12.98 -12.34 1.74
N ILE A 247 13.13 -11.10 1.34
CA ILE A 247 14.14 -10.18 1.87
C ILE A 247 13.39 -9.04 2.55
N ILE A 248 13.61 -8.87 3.85
CA ILE A 248 13.03 -7.78 4.63
C ILE A 248 14.11 -6.73 4.90
N ASP A 249 13.95 -5.60 4.24
CA ASP A 249 14.80 -4.44 4.46
C ASP A 249 14.35 -3.69 5.72
N GLU A 250 15.32 -3.07 6.43
CA GLU A 250 15.10 -2.41 7.73
C GLU A 250 14.26 -3.28 8.67
N SER A 251 14.66 -4.55 8.81
CA SER A 251 13.86 -5.58 9.50
C SER A 251 13.55 -5.24 10.95
N HIS A 252 14.44 -4.50 11.63
CA HIS A 252 14.26 -4.03 13.01
C HIS A 252 13.03 -3.11 13.19
N VAL A 253 12.52 -2.48 12.10
CA VAL A 253 11.31 -1.67 12.08
C VAL A 253 10.18 -2.42 11.38
N THR A 254 10.47 -3.06 10.26
CA THR A 254 9.48 -3.73 9.41
C THR A 254 8.78 -4.89 10.14
N ILE A 255 9.52 -5.71 10.87
CA ILE A 255 8.94 -6.84 11.62
C ILE A 255 8.00 -6.38 12.74
N PRO A 256 8.37 -5.44 13.61
CA PRO A 256 7.43 -4.85 14.57
C PRO A 256 6.19 -4.23 13.93
N GLN A 257 6.32 -3.58 12.77
CA GLN A 257 5.21 -3.03 12.03
C GLN A 257 4.25 -4.13 11.57
N ILE A 258 4.73 -5.22 10.95
CA ILE A 258 3.92 -6.38 10.56
C ILE A 258 3.16 -6.94 11.76
N ARG A 259 3.79 -7.06 12.93
CA ARG A 259 3.16 -7.53 14.17
C ARG A 259 2.02 -6.63 14.65
N ALA A 260 2.16 -5.32 14.50
CA ALA A 260 1.20 -4.34 15.00
C ALA A 260 -0.03 -4.18 14.09
N MET A 261 0.12 -4.39 12.78
CA MET A 261 -0.91 -4.09 11.78
C MET A 261 -2.23 -4.79 12.04
N TYR A 262 -2.21 -6.09 12.37
CA TYR A 262 -3.43 -6.84 12.66
C TYR A 262 -4.23 -6.27 13.82
N ARG A 263 -3.57 -5.91 14.91
CA ARG A 263 -4.24 -5.37 16.11
C ARG A 263 -4.85 -3.99 15.85
N GLY A 264 -4.15 -3.15 15.11
CA GLY A 264 -4.65 -1.83 14.71
C GLY A 264 -5.90 -1.92 13.83
N ASP A 265 -5.87 -2.82 12.83
CA ASP A 265 -7.01 -3.05 11.96
C ASP A 265 -8.21 -3.64 12.72
N LEU A 266 -7.97 -4.61 13.61
CA LEU A 266 -9.02 -5.22 14.44
C LEU A 266 -9.70 -4.17 15.33
N ALA A 267 -8.93 -3.32 16.02
CA ALA A 267 -9.51 -2.30 16.91
C ALA A 267 -10.42 -1.34 16.12
N ARG A 268 -9.96 -0.85 14.97
CA ARG A 268 -10.73 0.03 14.09
C ARG A 268 -12.03 -0.64 13.59
N LYS A 269 -11.97 -1.90 13.18
CA LYS A 269 -13.13 -2.63 12.67
C LYS A 269 -14.11 -3.03 13.76
N THR A 270 -13.65 -3.21 14.99
CA THR A 270 -14.54 -3.44 16.15
C THR A 270 -15.54 -2.29 16.29
N GLU A 271 -15.10 -1.05 16.23
CA GLU A 271 -15.99 0.11 16.27
C GLU A 271 -16.99 0.10 15.09
N LEU A 272 -16.53 -0.20 13.86
CA LEU A 272 -17.42 -0.25 12.70
C LEU A 272 -18.49 -1.34 12.80
N VAL A 273 -18.17 -2.49 13.35
CA VAL A 273 -19.12 -3.62 13.52
C VAL A 273 -20.05 -3.38 14.71
N ASP A 274 -19.54 -2.85 15.83
CA ASP A 274 -20.33 -2.65 17.06
C ASP A 274 -21.33 -1.50 16.92
N TYR A 275 -21.03 -0.53 16.04
CA TYR A 275 -21.91 0.59 15.74
C TYR A 275 -22.70 0.44 14.43
N GLY A 276 -22.75 -0.76 13.86
CA GLY A 276 -23.62 -1.10 12.72
C GLY A 276 -23.22 -0.50 11.37
N PHE A 277 -21.95 -0.17 11.18
CA PHE A 277 -21.45 0.27 9.85
C PHE A 277 -21.05 -0.89 8.97
N ARG A 278 -20.65 -2.03 9.54
CA ARG A 278 -20.25 -3.25 8.80
C ARG A 278 -20.76 -4.51 9.49
N ILE A 279 -21.02 -5.54 8.70
CA ILE A 279 -21.29 -6.88 9.24
C ILE A 279 -19.98 -7.54 9.71
N PRO A 280 -20.04 -8.57 10.57
CA PRO A 280 -18.84 -9.21 11.15
C PRO A 280 -17.84 -9.76 10.14
N SER A 281 -18.24 -10.04 8.90
CA SER A 281 -17.30 -10.46 7.82
C SER A 281 -16.19 -9.45 7.53
N ALA A 282 -16.40 -8.17 7.89
CA ALA A 282 -15.36 -7.14 7.77
C ALA A 282 -14.08 -7.50 8.55
N PHE A 283 -14.19 -8.27 9.65
CA PHE A 283 -13.03 -8.76 10.39
C PHE A 283 -12.13 -9.71 9.59
N ASP A 284 -12.65 -10.35 8.56
CA ASP A 284 -11.92 -11.32 7.73
C ASP A 284 -11.19 -10.66 6.53
N ASN A 285 -11.49 -9.39 6.25
CA ASN A 285 -10.69 -8.53 5.37
C ASN A 285 -9.63 -7.80 6.20
N ARG A 286 -8.52 -8.40 6.46
CA ARG A 286 -7.50 -7.95 7.41
C ARG A 286 -6.08 -8.23 6.93
N PRO A 287 -5.06 -7.57 7.48
CA PRO A 287 -3.70 -8.04 7.29
C PRO A 287 -3.50 -9.42 7.93
N LEU A 288 -2.50 -10.12 7.49
CA LEU A 288 -2.09 -11.37 8.13
C LEU A 288 -1.73 -11.11 9.60
N LYS A 289 -2.05 -12.09 10.47
CA LYS A 289 -1.41 -12.17 11.77
C LYS A 289 0.07 -12.50 11.59
N PHE A 290 0.89 -12.19 12.57
CA PHE A 290 2.34 -12.42 12.44
C PHE A 290 2.67 -13.90 12.22
N GLU A 291 1.99 -14.79 12.93
CA GLU A 291 2.15 -16.25 12.80
C GLU A 291 1.76 -16.71 11.39
N GLU A 292 0.67 -16.17 10.84
CA GLU A 292 0.22 -16.49 9.48
C GLU A 292 1.19 -15.98 8.41
N PHE A 293 1.86 -14.86 8.67
CA PHE A 293 2.94 -14.34 7.84
C PHE A 293 4.16 -15.28 7.89
N GLU A 294 4.59 -15.70 9.09
CA GLU A 294 5.70 -16.63 9.25
C GLU A 294 5.47 -17.99 8.56
N GLU A 295 4.25 -18.50 8.59
CA GLU A 295 3.87 -19.76 7.91
C GLU A 295 4.03 -19.70 6.39
N ARG A 296 3.84 -18.52 5.78
CA ARG A 296 3.98 -18.32 4.33
C ARG A 296 5.42 -18.16 3.88
N ILE A 297 6.31 -17.76 4.77
CA ILE A 297 7.71 -17.47 4.46
C ILE A 297 8.56 -18.67 4.86
N LYS A 298 9.19 -19.33 3.89
CA LYS A 298 10.08 -20.46 4.12
C LYS A 298 11.55 -20.07 4.17
N GLN A 299 11.93 -19.08 3.39
CA GLN A 299 13.29 -18.57 3.32
C GLN A 299 13.25 -17.06 3.55
N LEU A 300 14.00 -16.62 4.56
CA LEU A 300 14.00 -15.23 5.00
C LEU A 300 15.43 -14.70 5.13
N VAL A 301 15.68 -13.55 4.55
CA VAL A 301 16.84 -12.71 4.79
C VAL A 301 16.39 -11.40 5.41
N CYS A 302 16.90 -11.08 6.59
CA CYS A 302 16.69 -9.79 7.26
C CYS A 302 17.90 -8.90 7.01
N VAL A 303 17.67 -7.66 6.58
CA VAL A 303 18.71 -6.65 6.40
C VAL A 303 18.47 -5.53 7.40
N SER A 304 19.48 -5.19 8.18
CA SER A 304 19.41 -4.10 9.17
C SER A 304 20.79 -3.70 9.64
N ALA A 305 21.02 -2.39 9.83
CA ALA A 305 22.21 -1.89 10.52
C ALA A 305 22.16 -2.14 12.03
N THR A 306 20.96 -2.32 12.60
CA THR A 306 20.72 -2.53 14.03
C THR A 306 19.69 -3.65 14.21
N PRO A 307 20.06 -4.93 13.92
CA PRO A 307 19.12 -6.05 14.04
C PRO A 307 18.58 -6.17 15.48
N ALA A 308 17.30 -6.50 15.60
CA ALA A 308 16.62 -6.63 16.87
C ALA A 308 16.68 -8.08 17.41
N GLU A 309 16.12 -8.29 18.60
CA GLU A 309 16.13 -9.60 19.27
C GLU A 309 15.50 -10.71 18.41
N TYR A 310 14.44 -10.38 17.66
CA TYR A 310 13.74 -11.36 16.82
C TYR A 310 14.68 -11.95 15.75
N GLU A 311 15.39 -11.09 15.03
CA GLU A 311 16.30 -11.51 13.97
C GLU A 311 17.47 -12.30 14.55
N LEU A 312 18.08 -11.79 15.61
CA LEU A 312 19.24 -12.44 16.26
C LEU A 312 18.88 -13.80 16.85
N ALA A 313 17.69 -13.95 17.45
CA ALA A 313 17.26 -15.20 18.05
C ALA A 313 16.92 -16.28 17.00
N ARG A 314 16.57 -15.90 15.78
CA ARG A 314 16.14 -16.83 14.71
C ARG A 314 17.15 -17.02 13.59
N ALA A 315 18.17 -16.19 13.52
CA ALA A 315 19.19 -16.27 12.48
C ALA A 315 19.99 -17.57 12.58
N ALA A 316 19.96 -18.36 11.50
CA ALA A 316 20.86 -19.51 11.35
C ALA A 316 22.29 -19.05 11.03
N ASN A 317 22.42 -17.95 10.27
CA ASN A 317 23.69 -17.32 9.91
C ASN A 317 23.56 -15.81 9.99
N ILE A 318 24.63 -15.15 10.43
CA ILE A 318 24.75 -13.69 10.45
C ILE A 318 25.93 -13.31 9.58
N ALA A 319 25.69 -12.46 8.58
CA ALA A 319 26.72 -11.90 7.72
C ALA A 319 26.84 -10.40 8.01
N GLU A 320 28.06 -9.95 8.35
CA GLU A 320 28.32 -8.54 8.60
C GLU A 320 28.92 -7.89 7.36
N GLN A 321 28.27 -6.84 6.86
CA GLN A 321 28.75 -6.00 5.77
C GLN A 321 29.39 -4.74 6.35
N ILE A 322 30.70 -4.79 6.62
CA ILE A 322 31.43 -3.69 7.26
C ILE A 322 32.07 -2.77 6.22
N ILE A 323 32.45 -3.33 5.07
CA ILE A 323 33.16 -2.58 4.03
C ILE A 323 32.15 -1.79 3.19
N ARG A 324 32.40 -0.47 3.07
CA ARG A 324 31.73 0.40 2.10
C ARG A 324 32.55 0.49 0.81
N PRO A 325 32.15 -0.19 -0.27
CA PRO A 325 32.95 -0.22 -1.52
C PRO A 325 33.02 1.14 -2.22
N THR A 326 32.14 2.09 -1.89
CA THR A 326 32.12 3.45 -2.43
C THR A 326 33.30 4.31 -1.98
N GLY A 327 34.04 3.90 -0.93
CA GLY A 327 35.12 4.69 -0.35
C GLY A 327 34.65 5.89 0.50
N LEU A 328 33.34 6.08 0.66
CA LEU A 328 32.79 7.11 1.54
C LEU A 328 32.92 6.65 3.00
N LEU A 329 33.51 7.49 3.82
CA LEU A 329 33.65 7.25 5.26
C LEU A 329 32.33 7.52 5.98
N ASP A 330 32.16 6.90 7.15
CA ASP A 330 31.08 7.27 8.06
C ASP A 330 31.24 8.74 8.49
N PRO A 331 30.11 9.43 8.80
CA PRO A 331 30.17 10.80 9.31
C PRO A 331 31.04 10.91 10.58
N GLU A 332 31.79 12.00 10.70
CA GLU A 332 32.50 12.29 11.95
C GLU A 332 31.53 12.65 13.07
N ILE A 333 31.72 12.05 14.25
CA ILE A 333 30.82 12.24 15.39
C ILE A 333 31.55 13.12 16.43
N TYR A 334 30.94 14.24 16.77
CA TYR A 334 31.44 15.16 17.81
C TYR A 334 30.50 15.17 19.01
N ILE A 335 31.00 14.79 20.18
CA ILE A 335 30.27 14.88 21.45
C ILE A 335 30.63 16.21 22.10
N ARG A 336 29.60 17.02 22.37
CA ARG A 336 29.76 18.36 22.93
C ARG A 336 28.92 18.54 24.21
N PRO A 337 29.28 19.47 25.12
CA PRO A 337 28.55 19.70 26.36
C PRO A 337 27.13 20.18 26.11
N VAL A 338 26.15 19.69 26.89
CA VAL A 338 24.75 20.16 26.84
C VAL A 338 24.60 21.62 27.23
N LYS A 339 25.44 22.09 28.18
CA LYS A 339 25.44 23.52 28.57
C LYS A 339 25.95 24.39 27.43
N GLY A 340 25.12 25.32 26.96
CA GLY A 340 25.42 26.19 25.82
C GLY A 340 25.20 25.53 24.46
N GLN A 341 24.51 24.38 24.40
CA GLN A 341 24.28 23.63 23.15
C GLN A 341 23.56 24.44 22.07
N ILE A 342 22.71 25.43 22.41
CA ILE A 342 21.99 26.23 21.43
C ILE A 342 22.95 27.24 20.78
N ASP A 343 23.79 27.93 21.52
CA ASP A 343 24.76 28.86 20.95
C ASP A 343 25.78 28.13 20.06
N ASP A 344 26.20 26.95 20.49
CA ASP A 344 27.08 26.08 19.70
C ASP A 344 26.40 25.59 18.43
N LEU A 345 25.13 25.15 18.50
CA LEU A 345 24.31 24.81 17.33
C LEU A 345 24.25 25.96 16.34
N ILE A 346 23.93 27.17 16.80
CA ILE A 346 23.84 28.36 15.94
C ILE A 346 25.17 28.60 15.21
N SER A 347 26.31 28.47 15.91
CA SER A 347 27.62 28.61 15.31
C SER A 347 27.87 27.59 14.21
N GLU A 348 27.54 26.31 14.45
CA GLU A 348 27.73 25.24 13.46
C GLU A 348 26.75 25.36 12.28
N VAL A 349 25.49 25.74 12.52
CA VAL A 349 24.50 26.02 11.47
C VAL A 349 25.00 27.09 10.51
N ASN A 350 25.50 28.22 11.04
CA ASN A 350 26.02 29.31 10.22
C ASN A 350 27.24 28.88 9.38
N LYS A 351 28.17 28.10 9.97
CA LYS A 351 29.32 27.54 9.24
C LYS A 351 28.90 26.60 8.13
N ASN A 352 27.88 25.78 8.39
CA ASN A 352 27.36 24.79 7.43
C ASN A 352 26.61 25.49 6.29
N ALA A 353 25.74 26.44 6.61
CA ALA A 353 25.02 27.25 5.63
C ALA A 353 25.96 28.07 4.73
N ALA A 354 27.05 28.63 5.29
CA ALA A 354 28.08 29.34 4.51
C ALA A 354 28.78 28.44 3.47
N LYS A 355 28.80 27.13 3.68
CA LYS A 355 29.32 26.14 2.73
C LYS A 355 28.26 25.66 1.73
N GLY A 356 27.04 26.12 1.84
CA GLY A 356 25.92 25.72 1.00
C GLY A 356 25.20 24.45 1.41
N TYR A 357 25.54 23.89 2.58
CA TYR A 357 24.91 22.69 3.12
C TYR A 357 23.71 22.98 4.03
N ARG A 358 22.87 21.99 4.22
CA ARG A 358 21.67 22.03 5.10
C ARG A 358 21.97 21.35 6.43
N THR A 359 21.22 21.71 7.46
CA THR A 359 21.35 21.16 8.81
C THR A 359 20.03 20.54 9.25
N LEU A 360 20.11 19.34 9.84
CA LEU A 360 18.99 18.68 10.51
C LEU A 360 19.21 18.75 12.02
N VAL A 361 18.17 19.09 12.76
CA VAL A 361 18.22 19.20 14.22
C VAL A 361 17.13 18.32 14.85
N THR A 362 17.53 17.37 15.68
CA THR A 362 16.58 16.52 16.38
C THR A 362 16.42 16.93 17.84
N THR A 363 15.17 17.10 18.28
CA THR A 363 14.80 17.42 19.67
C THR A 363 14.04 16.26 20.30
N LEU A 364 13.78 16.33 21.61
CA LEU A 364 13.07 15.29 22.36
C LEU A 364 11.53 15.46 22.35
N THR A 365 11.07 16.69 22.21
CA THR A 365 9.64 16.99 22.31
C THR A 365 9.19 17.99 21.24
N LYS A 366 7.90 17.96 20.90
CA LYS A 366 7.24 18.91 19.98
C LYS A 366 7.47 20.35 20.44
N ARG A 367 7.23 20.63 21.72
CA ARG A 367 7.42 21.96 22.30
C ARG A 367 8.86 22.46 22.17
N MET A 368 9.86 21.59 22.38
CA MET A 368 11.27 21.99 22.19
C MET A 368 11.55 22.31 20.73
N ALA A 369 11.02 21.54 19.78
CA ALA A 369 11.20 21.81 18.37
C ALA A 369 10.59 23.15 17.97
N GLU A 370 9.35 23.42 18.41
CA GLU A 370 8.67 24.71 18.18
C GLU A 370 9.47 25.89 18.73
N MET A 371 9.82 25.85 20.02
CA MET A 371 10.59 26.91 20.66
C MET A 371 11.96 27.14 20.01
N LEU A 372 12.63 26.07 19.61
CA LEU A 372 13.91 26.19 18.92
C LEU A 372 13.74 26.82 17.53
N THR A 373 12.71 26.43 16.80
CA THR A 373 12.41 27.02 15.49
C THR A 373 12.11 28.51 15.60
N GLU A 374 11.25 28.91 16.54
CA GLU A 374 10.96 30.33 16.80
C GLU A 374 12.24 31.12 17.17
N HIS A 375 13.10 30.53 18.01
CA HIS A 375 14.34 31.15 18.40
C HIS A 375 15.29 31.34 17.21
N LEU A 376 15.50 30.31 16.39
CA LEU A 376 16.38 30.36 15.22
C LEU A 376 15.85 31.37 14.17
N ASP A 377 14.54 31.40 13.94
CA ASP A 377 13.90 32.37 13.04
C ASP A 377 14.08 33.81 13.54
N SER A 378 13.91 34.04 14.86
CA SER A 378 14.05 35.37 15.47
C SER A 378 15.45 35.99 15.31
N ILE A 379 16.48 35.16 15.12
CA ILE A 379 17.87 35.58 14.88
C ILE A 379 18.25 35.55 13.39
N GLY A 380 17.28 35.34 12.48
CA GLY A 380 17.45 35.43 11.04
C GLY A 380 17.96 34.13 10.37
N ILE A 381 17.93 33.01 11.03
CA ILE A 381 18.26 31.70 10.42
C ILE A 381 17.00 31.20 9.69
N ARG A 382 17.15 30.84 8.42
CA ARG A 382 16.06 30.27 7.62
C ARG A 382 15.81 28.83 8.10
N VAL A 383 14.72 28.62 8.84
CA VAL A 383 14.41 27.38 9.53
C VAL A 383 12.96 26.97 9.28
N ARG A 384 12.72 25.66 9.16
CA ARG A 384 11.39 25.05 9.25
C ARG A 384 11.35 23.97 10.30
N TYR A 385 10.15 23.67 10.72
CA TYR A 385 9.87 22.64 11.70
C TYR A 385 8.98 21.55 11.10
N MET A 386 9.24 20.30 11.45
CA MET A 386 8.45 19.16 11.00
C MET A 386 8.03 18.29 12.20
N HIS A 387 6.72 17.99 12.30
CA HIS A 387 6.14 17.17 13.35
C HIS A 387 5.28 16.02 12.79
N SER A 388 4.80 15.16 13.69
CA SER A 388 4.03 13.96 13.33
C SER A 388 2.65 14.26 12.71
N ASP A 389 2.11 15.46 12.96
CA ASP A 389 0.75 15.82 12.55
C ASP A 389 0.70 16.51 11.17
N ILE A 390 1.87 16.70 10.55
CA ILE A 390 1.99 17.23 9.18
C ILE A 390 1.58 16.13 8.19
N ASP A 391 0.73 16.49 7.25
CA ASP A 391 0.30 15.55 6.22
C ASP A 391 1.43 15.14 5.27
N THR A 392 1.20 14.08 4.51
CA THR A 392 2.22 13.50 3.64
C THR A 392 2.66 14.46 2.53
N MET A 393 1.74 15.25 1.98
CA MET A 393 2.06 16.19 0.90
C MET A 393 2.90 17.35 1.41
N GLU A 394 2.51 17.95 2.53
CA GLU A 394 3.26 19.03 3.18
C GLU A 394 4.66 18.55 3.60
N ARG A 395 4.78 17.30 4.10
CA ARG A 395 6.08 16.69 4.42
C ARG A 395 6.99 16.59 3.19
N MET A 396 6.44 16.17 2.04
CA MET A 396 7.19 16.11 0.78
C MET A 396 7.65 17.50 0.31
N GLU A 397 6.79 18.51 0.47
CA GLU A 397 7.13 19.89 0.14
C GLU A 397 8.26 20.43 1.03
N ILE A 398 8.20 20.20 2.34
CA ILE A 398 9.25 20.62 3.28
C ILE A 398 10.60 19.97 2.91
N ILE A 399 10.61 18.68 2.58
CA ILE A 399 11.85 18.00 2.20
C ILE A 399 12.38 18.53 0.87
N ARG A 400 11.50 18.75 -0.12
CA ARG A 400 11.88 19.35 -1.39
C ARG A 400 12.47 20.75 -1.22
N ASP A 401 11.83 21.59 -0.43
CA ASP A 401 12.26 22.96 -0.17
C ASP A 401 13.60 23.01 0.58
N LEU A 402 13.84 22.07 1.51
CA LEU A 402 15.14 21.88 2.14
C LEU A 402 16.23 21.60 1.11
N ARG A 403 15.98 20.66 0.20
CA ARG A 403 16.91 20.29 -0.88
C ARG A 403 17.17 21.44 -1.85
N LEU A 404 16.14 22.19 -2.21
CA LEU A 404 16.26 23.38 -3.07
C LEU A 404 16.96 24.56 -2.38
N GLY A 405 17.04 24.55 -1.04
CA GLY A 405 17.71 25.60 -0.28
C GLY A 405 16.84 26.81 0.03
N GLU A 406 15.54 26.64 0.01
CA GLU A 406 14.59 27.66 0.46
C GLU A 406 14.79 27.98 1.94
N PHE A 407 15.29 27.02 2.71
CA PHE A 407 15.71 27.20 4.09
C PHE A 407 16.94 26.32 4.42
N ASP A 408 17.65 26.62 5.53
CA ASP A 408 18.93 26.02 5.85
C ASP A 408 18.83 24.96 6.95
N VAL A 409 17.81 25.04 7.80
CA VAL A 409 17.67 24.20 8.99
C VAL A 409 16.29 23.58 9.04
N LEU A 410 16.25 22.26 9.22
CA LEU A 410 15.02 21.53 9.52
C LEU A 410 15.09 21.01 10.95
N VAL A 411 14.14 21.43 11.80
CA VAL A 411 14.02 20.99 13.19
C VAL A 411 12.87 20.00 13.32
N GLY A 412 13.06 18.96 14.12
CA GLY A 412 11.95 18.05 14.47
C GLY A 412 12.31 17.00 15.49
N ILE A 413 11.34 16.13 15.78
CA ILE A 413 11.44 15.07 16.77
C ILE A 413 11.91 13.85 16.06
N ASN A 414 12.46 13.25 15.56
CA ASN A 414 12.57 12.00 14.79
C ASN A 414 12.53 12.21 13.29
N LEU A 415 13.25 13.23 12.85
CA LEU A 415 13.19 13.65 11.45
C LEU A 415 13.68 12.59 10.48
N LEU A 416 14.64 11.79 10.89
CA LEU A 416 15.36 10.87 10.05
C LEU A 416 15.44 9.52 10.77
N ARG A 417 14.69 8.60 10.30
CA ARG A 417 14.94 7.20 10.57
C ARG A 417 15.31 6.53 9.26
N GLU A 418 14.48 5.77 8.67
CA GLU A 418 14.80 5.00 7.49
C GLU A 418 14.31 5.73 6.22
N GLY A 419 14.99 5.53 5.10
CA GLY A 419 14.49 5.87 3.77
C GLY A 419 14.67 7.31 3.28
N LEU A 420 15.46 8.15 3.94
CA LEU A 420 15.79 9.49 3.44
C LEU A 420 17.25 9.54 2.98
N ASP A 421 17.44 9.95 1.74
CA ASP A 421 18.74 10.30 1.17
C ASP A 421 18.78 11.79 0.87
N LEU A 422 19.53 12.54 1.68
CA LEU A 422 19.64 14.00 1.63
C LEU A 422 21.10 14.42 1.49
N PRO A 423 21.71 14.28 0.30
CA PRO A 423 23.11 14.60 0.09
C PRO A 423 23.45 16.07 0.33
N GLU A 424 22.45 16.94 0.35
CA GLU A 424 22.59 18.38 0.66
C GLU A 424 22.80 18.65 2.15
N VAL A 425 22.58 17.66 3.04
CA VAL A 425 22.74 17.79 4.49
C VAL A 425 24.19 17.55 4.87
N GLY A 426 24.85 18.57 5.42
CA GLY A 426 26.23 18.49 5.89
C GLY A 426 26.36 18.37 7.41
N LEU A 427 25.27 18.50 8.16
CA LEU A 427 25.27 18.43 9.62
C LEU A 427 23.96 17.85 10.15
N VAL A 428 24.07 16.88 11.06
CA VAL A 428 22.96 16.41 11.89
C VAL A 428 23.29 16.74 13.35
N ALA A 429 22.46 17.54 13.98
CA ALA A 429 22.60 17.92 15.39
C ALA A 429 21.56 17.21 16.25
N ILE A 430 22.01 16.47 17.25
CA ILE A 430 21.17 15.73 18.19
C ILE A 430 21.24 16.43 19.54
N LEU A 431 20.19 17.15 19.90
CA LEU A 431 20.13 17.85 21.18
C LEU A 431 19.76 16.90 22.32
N ASP A 432 20.28 17.20 23.53
CA ASP A 432 20.04 16.40 24.73
C ASP A 432 20.29 14.91 24.50
N ALA A 433 21.40 14.56 23.87
CA ALA A 433 21.77 13.18 23.54
C ALA A 433 22.04 12.29 24.76
N ASP A 434 22.29 12.91 25.93
CA ASP A 434 22.54 12.27 27.21
C ASP A 434 21.26 11.80 27.93
N LYS A 435 20.08 12.21 27.47
CA LYS A 435 18.82 11.83 28.07
C LYS A 435 18.35 10.48 27.56
N GLU A 436 18.62 9.44 28.36
CA GLU A 436 18.17 8.08 28.03
C GLU A 436 16.67 7.99 27.77
N GLY A 437 16.29 7.21 26.74
CA GLY A 437 14.91 6.96 26.36
C GLY A 437 14.82 6.42 24.94
N PHE A 438 13.60 6.13 24.50
CA PHE A 438 13.33 5.55 23.19
C PHE A 438 13.94 6.35 22.01
N LEU A 439 13.96 7.68 22.10
CA LEU A 439 14.53 8.56 21.06
C LEU A 439 16.04 8.74 21.15
N ARG A 440 16.67 8.27 22.20
CA ARG A 440 18.11 8.41 22.49
C ARG A 440 18.74 7.08 22.91
N SER A 441 18.14 5.95 22.49
CA SER A 441 18.77 4.63 22.61
C SER A 441 19.96 4.52 21.65
N SER A 442 20.87 3.58 21.93
CA SER A 442 21.99 3.27 21.03
C SER A 442 21.51 3.02 19.59
N THR A 443 20.46 2.24 19.42
CA THR A 443 19.84 1.96 18.11
C THR A 443 19.39 3.24 17.42
N SER A 444 18.65 4.11 18.13
CA SER A 444 18.16 5.38 17.55
C SER A 444 19.30 6.31 17.14
N LEU A 445 20.38 6.38 17.94
CA LEU A 445 21.53 7.22 17.62
C LEU A 445 22.30 6.68 16.42
N ILE A 446 22.57 5.37 16.36
CA ILE A 446 23.22 4.73 15.21
C ILE A 446 22.42 4.97 13.93
N GLN A 447 21.10 4.78 13.96
CA GLN A 447 20.22 5.02 12.81
C GLN A 447 20.17 6.50 12.39
N THR A 448 20.37 7.42 13.29
CA THR A 448 20.41 8.86 12.98
C THR A 448 21.74 9.28 12.36
N VAL A 449 22.84 8.61 12.71
CA VAL A 449 24.21 8.89 12.21
C VAL A 449 24.39 8.34 10.79
N GLY A 450 23.87 7.15 10.51
CA GLY A 450 24.12 6.41 9.26
C GLY A 450 23.14 6.60 8.19
#